data_900219864c936815fcb06f20661fe370
#
_entry.id   900219864c936815fcb06f20661fe370
#
_cell.length_a   1.000
_cell.length_b   1.000
_cell.length_c   1.000
_cell.angle_alpha   90.00
_cell.angle_beta   90.00
_cell.angle_gamma   90.00
#
_symmetry.space_group_name_H-M   'P 1'
#
loop_
_entity.id
_entity.type
_entity.pdbx_description
1 polymer ?
#
loop_
_entity_poly.entity_id
_entity_poly.type
_entity_poly.pdbx_seq_one_letter_code
_entity_poly.pdbx_strand_id
1 'polypeptide(L)'
;KLKRSVLLDSQADLLIYGMGERAIVEAANALNDGMDIRDVTYIDGTVFRTREAPDDLPAITLPSYPAMQADKSVYARSFYLQYQNTDPFSAKRLIEPYSDREFVVQNPPQKPLTQAEMDHIYDLPYTRTYHPSYEKAGGVPAISEIKFSLTSCRGCFGACNFCALTFHQGRIIQTRSHESIVHEA
;
A
#
# COMPACT_ATOMS: atom_id res chain seq x y z
N LYS A 1 -8.73 -20.22 6.72
CA LYS A 1 -7.87 -19.93 7.88
C LYS A 1 -7.34 -18.50 7.78
N LEU A 2 -7.56 -17.68 8.81
CA LEU A 2 -7.01 -16.33 8.87
C LEU A 2 -5.48 -16.40 8.90
N LYS A 3 -4.81 -15.60 8.06
CA LYS A 3 -3.35 -15.45 8.04
C LYS A 3 -2.92 -14.31 8.96
N ARG A 4 -1.71 -14.39 9.47
CA ARG A 4 -1.07 -13.25 10.15
C ARG A 4 -0.73 -12.16 9.13
N SER A 5 -0.36 -10.98 9.61
CA SER A 5 0.21 -9.95 8.75
C SER A 5 1.39 -10.49 7.96
N VAL A 6 1.43 -10.19 6.67
CA VAL A 6 2.56 -10.57 5.80
C VAL A 6 3.88 -9.96 6.29
N LEU A 7 3.83 -8.80 6.94
CA LEU A 7 5.01 -8.17 7.55
C LEU A 7 5.68 -9.09 8.58
N LEU A 8 4.89 -9.77 9.43
CA LEU A 8 5.41 -10.70 10.44
C LEU A 8 5.88 -12.00 9.82
N ASP A 9 5.14 -12.53 8.85
CA ASP A 9 5.46 -13.81 8.21
C ASP A 9 6.66 -13.73 7.29
N SER A 10 6.87 -12.60 6.60
CA SER A 10 8.03 -12.34 5.73
C SER A 10 9.28 -11.90 6.50
N GLN A 11 9.13 -11.49 7.75
CA GLN A 11 10.18 -10.86 8.56
C GLN A 11 10.73 -9.56 7.94
N ALA A 12 9.95 -8.89 7.09
CA ALA A 12 10.31 -7.59 6.55
C ALA A 12 10.32 -6.53 7.67
N ASP A 13 11.15 -5.50 7.52
CA ASP A 13 11.24 -4.41 8.48
C ASP A 13 10.14 -3.39 8.28
N LEU A 14 9.80 -3.10 7.03
CA LEU A 14 8.78 -2.14 6.63
C LEU A 14 7.96 -2.71 5.47
N LEU A 15 6.65 -2.45 5.45
CA LEU A 15 5.77 -2.76 4.33
C LEU A 15 5.18 -1.46 3.82
N ILE A 16 5.23 -1.24 2.52
CA ILE A 16 4.56 -0.14 1.84
C ILE A 16 3.29 -0.71 1.19
N TYR A 17 2.14 -0.08 1.44
CA TYR A 17 0.86 -0.52 0.90
C TYR A 17 0.21 0.55 0.02
N GLY A 18 -0.72 0.12 -0.81
CA GLY A 18 -1.39 1.02 -1.75
C GLY A 18 -0.48 1.47 -2.89
N MET A 19 -0.58 2.73 -3.26
CA MET A 19 0.27 3.37 -4.27
C MET A 19 1.51 3.96 -3.57
N GLY A 20 2.63 3.27 -3.66
CA GLY A 20 3.80 3.47 -2.80
C GLY A 20 4.85 4.46 -3.30
N GLU A 21 4.60 5.23 -4.35
CA GLU A 21 5.62 6.05 -5.00
C GLU A 21 6.27 7.07 -4.07
N ARG A 22 5.48 7.81 -3.29
CA ARG A 22 6.03 8.75 -2.31
C ARG A 22 6.66 8.01 -1.13
N ALA A 23 5.98 7.00 -0.60
CA ALA A 23 6.45 6.28 0.57
C ALA A 23 7.80 5.61 0.33
N ILE A 24 8.06 5.05 -0.86
CA ILE A 24 9.36 4.45 -1.17
C ILE A 24 10.47 5.50 -1.25
N VAL A 25 10.19 6.68 -1.81
CA VAL A 25 11.16 7.77 -1.89
C VAL A 25 11.47 8.33 -0.50
N GLU A 26 10.44 8.56 0.33
CA GLU A 26 10.60 9.03 1.70
C GLU A 26 11.41 8.03 2.54
N ALA A 27 11.11 6.73 2.44
CA ALA A 27 11.86 5.68 3.12
C ALA A 27 13.32 5.61 2.64
N ALA A 28 13.55 5.69 1.33
CA ALA A 28 14.91 5.69 0.77
C ALA A 28 15.72 6.90 1.23
N ASN A 29 15.11 8.09 1.29
CA ASN A 29 15.77 9.30 1.80
C ASN A 29 16.11 9.16 3.29
N ALA A 30 15.18 8.67 4.12
CA ALA A 30 15.44 8.44 5.54
C ALA A 30 16.64 7.50 5.77
N LEU A 31 16.72 6.41 5.00
CA LEU A 31 17.84 5.48 5.05
C LEU A 31 19.15 6.11 4.54
N ASN A 32 19.09 6.91 3.48
CA ASN A 32 20.25 7.64 2.96
C ASN A 32 20.79 8.66 3.97
N ASP A 33 19.92 9.25 4.77
CA ASP A 33 20.29 10.18 5.85
C ASP A 33 20.79 9.46 7.11
N GLY A 34 20.89 8.12 7.07
CA GLY A 34 21.48 7.29 8.13
C GLY A 34 20.49 6.83 9.20
N MET A 35 19.17 7.00 8.97
CA MET A 35 18.15 6.48 9.89
C MET A 35 18.09 4.94 9.84
N ASP A 36 17.94 4.29 10.99
CA ASP A 36 17.67 2.86 11.02
C ASP A 36 16.25 2.60 10.48
N ILE A 37 16.08 1.57 9.67
CA ILE A 37 14.77 1.21 9.09
C ILE A 37 13.70 1.00 10.17
N ARG A 38 14.08 0.56 11.36
CA ARG A 38 13.18 0.34 12.50
C ARG A 38 12.63 1.64 13.08
N ASP A 39 13.27 2.77 12.82
CA ASP A 39 12.85 4.10 13.27
C ASP A 39 11.99 4.80 12.22
N VAL A 40 11.86 4.22 11.02
CA VAL A 40 10.99 4.73 9.95
C VAL A 40 9.53 4.33 10.24
N THR A 41 8.92 4.99 11.22
CA THR A 41 7.58 4.68 11.75
C THR A 41 6.51 5.73 11.41
N TYR A 42 6.89 6.80 10.71
CA TYR A 42 6.09 8.02 10.53
C TYR A 42 5.56 8.23 9.11
N ILE A 43 5.99 7.42 8.15
CA ILE A 43 5.63 7.59 6.73
C ILE A 43 4.22 7.08 6.47
N ASP A 44 3.35 7.92 5.89
CA ASP A 44 2.03 7.51 5.44
C ASP A 44 2.13 6.39 4.37
N GLY A 45 1.15 5.50 4.34
CA GLY A 45 1.16 4.35 3.42
C GLY A 45 2.12 3.23 3.81
N THR A 46 2.60 3.21 5.05
CA THR A 46 3.49 2.16 5.56
C THR A 46 2.88 1.35 6.69
N VAL A 47 3.43 0.16 6.89
CA VAL A 47 3.13 -0.72 8.02
C VAL A 47 4.45 -1.17 8.64
N PHE A 48 4.56 -1.07 9.95
CA PHE A 48 5.73 -1.48 10.72
C PHE A 48 5.33 -2.33 11.94
N ARG A 49 6.30 -3.01 12.53
CA ARG A 49 6.11 -3.77 13.76
C ARG A 49 6.76 -3.06 14.94
N THR A 50 6.17 -3.19 16.12
CA THR A 50 6.71 -2.63 17.36
C THR A 50 6.42 -3.54 18.54
N ARG A 51 7.17 -3.36 19.63
CA ARG A 51 6.97 -4.07 20.91
C ARG A 51 6.02 -3.36 21.85
N GLU A 52 5.76 -2.08 21.61
CA GLU A 52 4.88 -1.24 22.43
C GLU A 52 3.91 -0.54 21.50
N ALA A 53 2.65 -0.44 21.90
CA ALA A 53 1.65 0.29 21.13
C ALA A 53 2.00 1.78 21.16
N PRO A 54 2.19 2.43 19.98
CA PRO A 54 2.50 3.84 19.96
C PRO A 54 1.30 4.69 20.40
N ASP A 55 1.55 5.75 21.15
CA ASP A 55 0.56 6.71 21.68
C ASP A 55 0.80 8.16 21.20
N ASP A 56 1.77 8.35 20.32
CA ASP A 56 2.19 9.64 19.77
C ASP A 56 1.18 10.28 18.81
N LEU A 57 0.30 9.48 18.20
CA LEU A 57 -0.72 9.93 17.25
C LEU A 57 -2.07 9.27 17.51
N PRO A 58 -3.19 9.93 17.11
CA PRO A 58 -4.51 9.33 17.18
C PRO A 58 -4.57 7.98 16.46
N ALA A 59 -4.90 6.93 17.18
CA ALA A 59 -4.94 5.58 16.67
C ALA A 59 -6.23 4.83 17.03
N ILE A 60 -6.53 3.79 16.26
CA ILE A 60 -7.60 2.82 16.52
C ILE A 60 -6.96 1.49 16.78
N THR A 61 -7.18 0.92 17.96
CA THR A 61 -6.77 -0.45 18.25
C THR A 61 -7.80 -1.41 17.65
N LEU A 62 -7.34 -2.24 16.74
CA LEU A 62 -8.12 -3.32 16.15
C LEU A 62 -8.28 -4.47 17.16
N PRO A 63 -9.28 -5.34 16.99
CA PRO A 63 -9.32 -6.61 17.71
C PRO A 63 -8.02 -7.38 17.52
N SER A 64 -7.55 -8.05 18.57
CA SER A 64 -6.31 -8.82 18.51
C SER A 64 -6.42 -9.99 17.52
N TYR A 65 -5.29 -10.37 16.92
CA TYR A 65 -5.24 -11.51 16.01
C TYR A 65 -5.79 -12.81 16.60
N PRO A 66 -5.46 -13.21 17.86
CA PRO A 66 -6.08 -14.38 18.47
C PRO A 66 -7.59 -14.28 18.59
N ALA A 67 -8.13 -13.12 18.94
CA ALA A 67 -9.59 -12.91 19.03
C ALA A 67 -10.27 -13.06 17.67
N MET A 68 -9.67 -12.51 16.61
CA MET A 68 -10.17 -12.67 15.25
C MET A 68 -10.10 -14.11 14.74
N GLN A 69 -9.11 -14.89 15.18
CA GLN A 69 -9.05 -16.33 14.85
C GLN A 69 -10.15 -17.13 15.53
N ALA A 70 -10.52 -16.73 16.73
CA ALA A 70 -11.51 -17.44 17.55
C ALA A 70 -12.96 -17.15 17.09
N ASP A 71 -13.23 -15.94 16.60
CA ASP A 71 -14.60 -15.50 16.28
C ASP A 71 -14.65 -14.70 14.98
N LYS A 72 -15.47 -15.18 14.03
CA LYS A 72 -15.70 -14.54 12.73
C LYS A 72 -16.36 -13.16 12.84
N SER A 73 -17.19 -12.94 13.88
CA SER A 73 -17.82 -11.63 14.11
C SER A 73 -16.80 -10.58 14.52
N VAL A 74 -15.80 -10.99 15.30
CA VAL A 74 -14.67 -10.14 15.68
C VAL A 74 -13.81 -9.80 14.45
N TYR A 75 -13.58 -10.76 13.56
CA TYR A 75 -12.92 -10.49 12.27
C TYR A 75 -13.72 -9.51 11.40
N ALA A 76 -15.03 -9.67 11.30
CA ALA A 76 -15.89 -8.75 10.55
C ALA A 76 -15.83 -7.33 11.13
N ARG A 77 -15.78 -7.19 12.47
CA ARG A 77 -15.59 -5.89 13.14
C ARG A 77 -14.23 -5.27 12.79
N SER A 78 -13.16 -6.05 12.79
CA SER A 78 -11.83 -5.57 12.40
C SER A 78 -11.84 -5.05 10.96
N PHE A 79 -12.44 -5.80 10.03
CA PHE A 79 -12.60 -5.36 8.64
C PHE A 79 -13.38 -4.04 8.54
N TYR A 80 -14.47 -3.90 9.29
CA TYR A 80 -15.28 -2.68 9.30
C TYR A 80 -14.47 -1.46 9.77
N LEU A 81 -13.68 -1.61 10.84
CA LEU A 81 -12.81 -0.53 11.33
C LEU A 81 -11.76 -0.13 10.29
N GLN A 82 -11.15 -1.11 9.63
CA GLN A 82 -10.19 -0.86 8.54
C GLN A 82 -10.88 -0.17 7.35
N TYR A 83 -12.05 -0.63 6.95
CA TYR A 83 -12.82 -0.05 5.86
C TYR A 83 -13.18 1.43 6.10
N GLN A 84 -13.50 1.81 7.33
CA GLN A 84 -13.77 3.20 7.71
C GLN A 84 -12.52 4.09 7.72
N ASN A 85 -11.32 3.50 7.68
CA ASN A 85 -10.05 4.23 7.73
C ASN A 85 -9.26 4.10 6.42
N THR A 86 -9.94 4.17 5.28
CA THR A 86 -9.34 4.12 3.94
C THR A 86 -9.18 5.50 3.30
N ASP A 87 -9.73 6.57 3.89
CA ASP A 87 -9.62 7.92 3.37
C ASP A 87 -8.30 8.57 3.83
N PRO A 88 -7.40 8.98 2.91
CA PRO A 88 -6.09 9.52 3.25
C PRO A 88 -6.12 10.87 3.99
N PHE A 89 -7.27 11.56 4.05
CA PHE A 89 -7.42 12.85 4.73
C PHE A 89 -7.98 12.73 6.15
N SER A 90 -8.64 11.63 6.48
CA SER A 90 -9.31 11.45 7.77
C SER A 90 -8.95 10.15 8.49
N ALA A 91 -8.25 9.23 7.82
CA ALA A 91 -7.83 7.97 8.42
C ALA A 91 -6.92 8.18 9.61
N LYS A 92 -7.08 7.33 10.60
CA LYS A 92 -6.21 7.21 11.77
C LYS A 92 -5.24 6.06 11.59
N ARG A 93 -4.17 6.07 12.38
CA ARG A 93 -3.29 4.92 12.53
C ARG A 93 -4.08 3.72 13.05
N LEU A 94 -3.82 2.53 12.54
CA LEU A 94 -4.43 1.28 13.01
C LEU A 94 -3.38 0.43 13.73
N ILE A 95 -3.74 -0.11 14.89
CA ILE A 95 -2.85 -0.94 15.71
C ILE A 95 -3.50 -2.31 15.86
N GLU A 96 -2.88 -3.36 15.33
CA GLU A 96 -3.32 -4.74 15.46
C GLU A 96 -2.44 -5.49 16.48
N PRO A 97 -2.97 -5.87 17.65
CA PRO A 97 -2.23 -6.64 18.66
C PRO A 97 -2.11 -8.12 18.26
N TYR A 98 -0.90 -8.67 18.36
CA TYR A 98 -0.61 -10.10 18.24
C TYR A 98 -0.31 -10.75 19.57
N SER A 99 0.33 -10.02 20.47
CA SER A 99 0.59 -10.38 21.87
C SER A 99 0.77 -9.11 22.70
N ASP A 100 1.12 -9.26 23.98
CA ASP A 100 1.39 -8.13 24.88
C ASP A 100 2.64 -7.32 24.47
N ARG A 101 3.49 -7.87 23.60
CA ARG A 101 4.75 -7.26 23.13
C ARG A 101 4.97 -7.40 21.62
N GLU A 102 3.91 -7.58 20.87
CA GLU A 102 3.99 -7.64 19.40
C GLU A 102 2.77 -6.98 18.78
N PHE A 103 2.98 -5.87 18.13
CA PHE A 103 1.96 -5.06 17.45
C PHE A 103 2.37 -4.81 16.00
N VAL A 104 1.40 -4.86 15.12
CA VAL A 104 1.52 -4.35 13.76
C VAL A 104 0.78 -3.03 13.69
N VAL A 105 1.47 -2.01 13.22
CA VAL A 105 0.97 -0.65 13.14
C VAL A 105 0.91 -0.23 11.69
N GLN A 106 -0.28 0.14 11.23
CA GLN A 106 -0.52 0.68 9.90
C GLN A 106 -0.72 2.19 9.99
N ASN A 107 0.15 2.94 9.36
CA ASN A 107 -0.03 4.38 9.19
C ASN A 107 -1.20 4.69 8.24
N PRO A 108 -1.77 5.91 8.26
CA PRO A 108 -2.78 6.32 7.29
C PRO A 108 -2.33 6.09 5.84
N PRO A 109 -3.27 5.93 4.89
CA PRO A 109 -2.91 5.85 3.48
C PRO A 109 -2.17 7.10 3.00
N GLN A 110 -1.26 6.94 2.04
CA GLN A 110 -0.64 8.07 1.35
C GLN A 110 -1.70 8.93 0.65
N LYS A 111 -1.48 10.24 0.65
CA LYS A 111 -2.33 11.18 -0.08
C LYS A 111 -2.25 10.91 -1.59
N PRO A 112 -3.33 11.15 -2.33
CA PRO A 112 -3.33 11.01 -3.77
C PRO A 112 -2.22 11.83 -4.43
N LEU A 113 -1.64 11.29 -5.50
CA LEU A 113 -0.67 12.02 -6.31
C LEU A 113 -1.38 13.17 -7.05
N THR A 114 -0.68 14.26 -7.21
CA THR A 114 -1.09 15.33 -8.14
C THR A 114 -0.94 14.84 -9.59
N GLN A 115 -1.59 15.53 -10.53
CA GLN A 115 -1.45 15.22 -11.95
C GLN A 115 0.01 15.29 -12.42
N ALA A 116 0.76 16.29 -11.97
CA ALA A 116 2.17 16.43 -12.33
C ALA A 116 3.04 15.27 -11.80
N GLU A 117 2.77 14.78 -10.59
CA GLU A 117 3.46 13.60 -10.06
C GLU A 117 3.08 12.33 -10.83
N MET A 118 1.80 12.18 -11.18
CA MET A 118 1.35 11.08 -12.03
C MET A 118 2.07 11.09 -13.36
N ASP A 119 2.11 12.24 -14.04
CA ASP A 119 2.78 12.40 -15.33
C ASP A 119 4.27 12.05 -15.22
N HIS A 120 4.95 12.55 -14.19
CA HIS A 120 6.36 12.25 -13.94
C HIS A 120 6.61 10.74 -13.75
N ILE A 121 5.76 10.04 -13.00
CA ILE A 121 5.90 8.60 -12.78
C ILE A 121 5.76 7.81 -14.07
N TYR A 122 4.83 8.19 -14.94
CA TYR A 122 4.63 7.51 -16.23
C TYR A 122 5.65 7.91 -17.30
N ASP A 123 6.40 9.00 -17.09
CA ASP A 123 7.51 9.43 -17.93
C ASP A 123 8.87 8.79 -17.56
N LEU A 124 8.91 8.01 -16.47
CA LEU A 124 10.11 7.27 -16.10
C LEU A 124 10.52 6.29 -17.20
N PRO A 125 11.85 6.01 -17.38
CA PRO A 125 12.37 5.22 -18.49
C PRO A 125 12.09 3.71 -18.31
N TYR A 126 10.82 3.33 -18.32
CA TYR A 126 10.41 1.94 -18.25
C TYR A 126 10.81 1.17 -19.52
N THR A 127 11.26 -0.07 -19.35
CA THR A 127 11.63 -0.95 -20.48
C THR A 127 10.42 -1.41 -21.31
N ARG A 128 9.22 -1.31 -20.77
CA ARG A 128 7.93 -1.70 -21.41
C ARG A 128 7.89 -3.11 -21.98
N THR A 129 8.71 -3.99 -21.41
CA THR A 129 8.77 -5.42 -21.74
C THR A 129 9.17 -6.21 -20.52
N TYR A 130 9.17 -7.54 -20.62
CA TYR A 130 9.64 -8.44 -19.57
C TYR A 130 11.17 -8.40 -19.42
N HIS A 131 11.64 -8.81 -18.26
CA HIS A 131 13.07 -8.89 -17.97
C HIS A 131 13.77 -9.91 -18.91
N PRO A 132 14.98 -9.63 -19.45
CA PRO A 132 15.67 -10.49 -20.40
C PRO A 132 15.92 -11.92 -19.92
N SER A 133 15.95 -12.18 -18.62
CA SER A 133 16.09 -13.53 -18.06
C SER A 133 15.00 -14.50 -18.50
N TYR A 134 13.82 -13.98 -18.88
CA TYR A 134 12.68 -14.79 -19.34
C TYR A 134 12.76 -15.19 -20.81
N GLU A 135 13.63 -14.59 -21.63
CA GLU A 135 13.75 -14.89 -23.08
C GLU A 135 14.01 -16.38 -23.34
N LYS A 136 14.94 -16.99 -22.59
CA LYS A 136 15.26 -18.41 -22.72
C LYS A 136 14.09 -19.35 -22.39
N ALA A 137 13.14 -18.87 -21.60
CA ALA A 137 11.92 -19.59 -21.25
C ALA A 137 10.75 -19.32 -22.22
N GLY A 138 10.98 -18.60 -23.31
CA GLY A 138 9.94 -18.23 -24.29
C GLY A 138 9.25 -16.89 -23.98
N GLY A 139 9.82 -16.06 -23.11
CA GLY A 139 9.26 -14.78 -22.72
C GLY A 139 8.15 -14.87 -21.68
N VAL A 140 7.34 -13.80 -21.57
CA VAL A 140 6.16 -13.74 -20.69
C VAL A 140 4.92 -13.56 -21.56
N PRO A 141 4.07 -14.59 -21.72
CA PRO A 141 2.92 -14.55 -22.63
C PRO A 141 1.96 -13.39 -22.36
N ALA A 142 1.81 -12.97 -21.09
CA ALA A 142 0.91 -11.87 -20.70
C ALA A 142 1.27 -10.52 -21.38
N ILE A 143 2.50 -10.35 -21.85
CA ILE A 143 2.91 -9.12 -22.56
C ILE A 143 2.07 -8.90 -23.83
N SER A 144 1.69 -9.96 -24.53
CA SER A 144 0.88 -9.83 -25.76
C SER A 144 -0.48 -9.16 -25.48
N GLU A 145 -1.03 -9.35 -24.28
CA GLU A 145 -2.33 -8.80 -23.90
C GLU A 145 -2.26 -7.33 -23.45
N ILE A 146 -1.11 -6.91 -22.89
CA ILE A 146 -1.00 -5.58 -22.26
C ILE A 146 -0.04 -4.62 -22.96
N LYS A 147 0.69 -5.06 -23.98
CA LYS A 147 1.77 -4.30 -24.63
C LYS A 147 1.37 -2.90 -25.08
N PHE A 148 0.13 -2.72 -25.52
CA PHE A 148 -0.41 -1.44 -26.01
C PHE A 148 -1.44 -0.83 -25.05
N SER A 149 -1.46 -1.28 -23.80
CA SER A 149 -2.37 -0.73 -22.78
C SER A 149 -1.78 0.53 -22.15
N LEU A 150 -2.60 1.57 -22.04
CA LEU A 150 -2.26 2.83 -21.40
C LEU A 150 -3.09 3.01 -20.14
N THR A 151 -2.44 3.38 -19.04
CA THR A 151 -3.13 3.74 -17.79
C THR A 151 -3.40 5.24 -17.77
N SER A 152 -4.65 5.64 -17.89
CA SER A 152 -5.03 7.07 -17.90
C SER A 152 -5.33 7.62 -16.50
N CYS A 153 -5.77 6.77 -15.58
CA CYS A 153 -6.10 7.15 -14.21
C CYS A 153 -5.93 5.99 -13.23
N ARG A 154 -5.86 6.32 -11.95
CA ARG A 154 -5.87 5.40 -10.81
C ARG A 154 -6.96 5.78 -9.83
N GLY A 155 -7.36 4.84 -8.97
CA GLY A 155 -8.43 5.02 -8.00
C GLY A 155 -9.79 4.63 -8.57
N CYS A 156 -10.74 4.30 -7.67
CA CYS A 156 -12.11 3.95 -8.05
C CYS A 156 -13.09 4.23 -6.92
N PHE A 157 -14.04 5.11 -7.14
CA PHE A 157 -15.10 5.43 -6.17
C PHE A 157 -16.23 4.40 -6.13
N GLY A 158 -16.25 3.42 -7.04
CA GLY A 158 -17.33 2.43 -7.17
C GLY A 158 -17.51 1.53 -5.94
N ALA A 159 -16.44 1.26 -5.21
CA ALA A 159 -16.45 0.49 -3.96
C ALA A 159 -17.23 -0.84 -4.03
N CYS A 160 -17.18 -1.53 -5.17
CA CYS A 160 -17.85 -2.82 -5.35
C CYS A 160 -17.28 -3.84 -4.37
N ASN A 161 -18.16 -4.60 -3.72
CA ASN A 161 -17.79 -5.49 -2.62
C ASN A 161 -16.86 -6.67 -3.00
N PHE A 162 -16.74 -6.98 -4.26
CA PHE A 162 -15.84 -8.00 -4.81
C PHE A 162 -14.47 -7.44 -5.26
N CYS A 163 -14.31 -6.11 -5.33
CA CYS A 163 -13.20 -5.47 -6.03
C CYS A 163 -12.16 -4.89 -5.05
N ALA A 164 -10.89 -5.25 -5.25
CA ALA A 164 -9.79 -4.78 -4.42
C ALA A 164 -9.23 -3.41 -4.83
N LEU A 165 -9.63 -2.85 -5.98
CA LEU A 165 -9.09 -1.57 -6.48
C LEU A 165 -9.22 -0.43 -5.47
N THR A 166 -10.38 -0.34 -4.81
CA THR A 166 -10.65 0.68 -3.79
C THR A 166 -9.67 0.62 -2.63
N PHE A 167 -9.26 -0.59 -2.22
CA PHE A 167 -8.30 -0.79 -1.14
C PHE A 167 -6.86 -0.61 -1.59
N HIS A 168 -6.56 -0.92 -2.84
CA HIS A 168 -5.20 -0.82 -3.39
C HIS A 168 -4.89 0.59 -3.89
N GLN A 169 -5.76 1.17 -4.71
CA GLN A 169 -5.53 2.48 -5.36
C GLN A 169 -6.25 3.64 -4.67
N GLY A 170 -7.12 3.34 -3.70
CA GLY A 170 -7.97 4.33 -3.05
C GLY A 170 -9.23 4.68 -3.85
N ARG A 171 -10.06 5.56 -3.27
CA ARG A 171 -11.34 5.99 -3.85
C ARG A 171 -11.25 7.28 -4.65
N ILE A 172 -10.18 8.03 -4.48
CA ILE A 172 -9.97 9.31 -5.15
C ILE A 172 -9.34 9.04 -6.50
N ILE A 173 -9.97 9.57 -7.56
CA ILE A 173 -9.45 9.43 -8.92
C ILE A 173 -8.25 10.35 -9.09
N GLN A 174 -7.15 9.80 -9.57
CA GLN A 174 -5.91 10.48 -9.92
C GLN A 174 -5.70 10.32 -11.41
N THR A 175 -5.62 11.41 -12.17
CA THR A 175 -5.54 11.40 -13.63
C THR A 175 -4.19 11.88 -14.12
N ARG A 176 -3.78 11.35 -15.26
CA ARG A 176 -2.69 11.89 -16.08
C ARG A 176 -3.19 13.03 -16.96
N SER A 177 -2.27 13.89 -17.40
CA SER A 177 -2.57 14.87 -18.46
C SER A 177 -2.76 14.18 -19.82
N HIS A 178 -3.42 14.87 -20.74
CA HIS A 178 -3.54 14.39 -22.12
C HIS A 178 -2.15 14.32 -22.79
N GLU A 179 -1.29 15.29 -22.54
CA GLU A 179 0.08 15.35 -23.03
C GLU A 179 0.88 14.13 -22.62
N SER A 180 0.80 13.74 -21.34
CA SER A 180 1.48 12.55 -20.82
C SER A 180 0.99 11.27 -21.51
N ILE A 181 -0.32 11.13 -21.73
CA ILE A 181 -0.90 9.95 -22.38
C ILE A 181 -0.50 9.89 -23.86
N VAL A 182 -0.55 11.02 -24.56
CA VAL A 182 -0.17 11.10 -25.99
C VAL A 182 1.33 10.85 -26.17
N HIS A 183 2.16 11.33 -25.23
CA HIS A 183 3.61 11.09 -25.28
C HIS A 183 3.94 9.59 -25.10
N GLU A 184 3.18 8.87 -24.28
CA GLU A 184 3.38 7.43 -24.06
C GLU A 184 2.90 6.58 -25.24
N ALA A 185 1.85 7.01 -25.99
CA ALA A 185 1.23 6.26 -27.07
C ALA A 185 2.12 6.18 -28.33
#